data_ca122730ecca68b3e9a63fc9fde44029
#
_entry.id   ca122730ecca68b3e9a63fc9fde44029
#
_cell.length_a   1.000
_cell.length_b   1.000
_cell.length_c   1.000
_cell.angle_alpha   90.00
_cell.angle_beta   90.00
_cell.angle_gamma   90.00
#
_symmetry.space_group_name_H-M   'P 1'
#
loop_
_entity.id
_entity.type
_entity.pdbx_description
1 polymer ?
#
loop_
_entity_poly.entity_id
_entity_poly.type
_entity_poly.pdbx_seq_one_letter_code
_entity_poly.pdbx_strand_id
1 'polypeptide(L)'
;RLGDRLRVACTAEFAGWDRSHKPEDFKSLLTTIKQLFPGGADYDGAERWAGLRPMMPSSVPVIGRTKKYANLLLNTGHGHVGWTMSCGSGKVVTDLLLKKPVEMNTEGLIFTG
;
A
#
# COMPACT_ATOMS: atom_id res chain seq x y z
N ARG A 1 2.60 15.23 -7.09
CA ARG A 1 3.71 16.01 -6.54
C ARG A 1 3.71 15.91 -5.02
N LEU A 2 4.87 15.71 -4.43
CA LEU A 2 5.06 15.64 -2.99
C LEU A 2 6.05 16.74 -2.57
N GLY A 3 5.53 17.91 -2.22
CA GLY A 3 6.36 19.11 -2.02
C GLY A 3 7.05 19.50 -3.33
N ASP A 4 8.37 19.50 -3.33
CA ASP A 4 9.25 19.76 -4.48
C ASP A 4 9.61 18.50 -5.29
N ARG A 5 9.10 17.32 -4.88
CA ARG A 5 9.41 16.04 -5.51
C ARG A 5 8.27 15.53 -6.40
N LEU A 6 8.65 14.87 -7.47
CA LEU A 6 7.78 14.02 -8.26
C LEU A 6 8.07 12.56 -7.91
N ARG A 7 7.04 11.83 -7.47
CA ARG A 7 7.14 10.39 -7.23
C ARG A 7 6.46 9.64 -8.35
N VAL A 8 7.17 8.70 -8.93
CA VAL A 8 6.67 7.84 -10.00
C VAL A 8 6.73 6.39 -9.53
N ALA A 9 5.59 5.68 -9.61
CA ALA A 9 5.53 4.27 -9.28
C ALA A 9 5.91 3.41 -10.49
N CYS A 10 6.57 2.30 -10.22
CA CYS A 10 7.04 1.36 -11.21
C CYS A 10 6.35 0.01 -11.07
N THR A 11 7.04 -1.05 -11.49
CA THR A 11 6.63 -2.45 -11.45
C THR A 11 6.39 -2.97 -10.04
N ALA A 12 5.63 -4.05 -9.95
CA ALA A 12 5.52 -4.87 -8.75
C ALA A 12 6.06 -6.26 -9.06
N GLU A 13 6.83 -6.81 -8.14
CA GLU A 13 7.46 -8.13 -8.28
C GLU A 13 7.05 -9.03 -7.12
N PHE A 14 6.93 -10.33 -7.39
CA PHE A 14 6.68 -11.36 -6.39
C PHE A 14 8.02 -11.98 -5.96
N ALA A 15 8.85 -11.19 -5.29
CA ALA A 15 10.21 -11.55 -4.89
C ALA A 15 10.34 -11.89 -3.38
N GLY A 16 9.24 -12.17 -2.70
CA GLY A 16 9.24 -12.43 -1.26
C GLY A 16 9.73 -11.22 -0.47
N TRP A 17 10.81 -11.39 0.29
CA TRP A 17 11.40 -10.32 1.10
C TRP A 17 12.57 -9.59 0.41
N ASP A 18 12.90 -9.98 -0.83
CA ASP A 18 13.96 -9.33 -1.58
C ASP A 18 13.52 -7.92 -2.01
N ARG A 19 14.39 -6.94 -1.74
CA ARG A 19 14.24 -5.54 -2.14
C ARG A 19 15.37 -5.07 -3.03
N SER A 20 16.19 -6.02 -3.49
CA SER A 20 17.26 -5.68 -4.44
C SER A 20 16.64 -5.17 -5.75
N HIS A 21 17.35 -4.29 -6.42
CA HIS A 21 16.92 -3.76 -7.71
C HIS A 21 18.15 -3.37 -8.52
N LYS A 22 17.99 -3.37 -9.84
CA LYS A 22 19.01 -2.99 -10.80
C LYS A 22 18.58 -1.73 -11.55
N PRO A 23 19.49 -0.96 -12.10
CA PRO A 23 19.14 0.22 -12.93
C PRO A 23 18.21 -0.12 -14.10
N GLU A 24 18.32 -1.32 -14.66
CA GLU A 24 17.54 -1.81 -15.79
C GLU A 24 16.05 -1.93 -15.46
N ASP A 25 15.71 -2.23 -14.21
CA ASP A 25 14.32 -2.42 -13.75
C ASP A 25 13.52 -1.11 -13.88
N PHE A 26 14.19 0.03 -13.86
CA PHE A 26 13.59 1.36 -13.98
C PHE A 26 13.68 1.96 -15.40
N LYS A 27 14.35 1.30 -16.34
CA LYS A 27 14.63 1.85 -17.66
C LYS A 27 13.35 2.17 -18.44
N SER A 28 12.41 1.24 -18.47
CA SER A 28 11.12 1.43 -19.18
C SER A 28 10.34 2.61 -18.59
N LEU A 29 10.26 2.68 -17.27
CA LEU A 29 9.60 3.78 -16.57
C LEU A 29 10.23 5.13 -16.88
N LEU A 30 11.56 5.22 -16.79
CA LEU A 30 12.30 6.46 -17.07
C LEU A 30 12.12 6.89 -18.51
N THR A 31 12.10 5.95 -19.45
CA THR A 31 11.83 6.25 -20.86
C THR A 31 10.44 6.86 -21.04
N THR A 32 9.44 6.21 -20.46
CA THR A 32 8.04 6.65 -20.57
C THR A 32 7.84 8.02 -19.93
N ILE A 33 8.37 8.24 -18.72
CA ILE A 33 8.17 9.52 -18.02
C ILE A 33 8.89 10.68 -18.71
N LYS A 34 10.09 10.45 -19.27
CA LYS A 34 10.81 11.45 -20.07
C LYS A 34 10.04 11.84 -21.34
N GLN A 35 9.33 10.90 -21.95
CA GLN A 35 8.50 11.17 -23.13
C GLN A 35 7.23 11.95 -22.79
N LEU A 36 6.56 11.58 -21.68
CA LEU A 36 5.31 12.21 -21.27
C LEU A 36 5.51 13.62 -20.66
N PHE A 37 6.61 13.82 -19.98
CA PHE A 37 6.91 15.06 -19.27
C PHE A 37 8.36 15.50 -19.52
N PRO A 38 8.71 15.88 -20.76
CA PRO A 38 10.06 16.33 -21.09
C PRO A 38 10.41 17.57 -20.25
N GLY A 39 11.49 17.50 -19.48
CA GLY A 39 11.89 18.58 -18.58
C GLY A 39 11.06 18.75 -17.32
N GLY A 40 10.18 17.79 -16.99
CA GLY A 40 9.30 17.85 -15.81
C GLY A 40 10.02 17.60 -14.47
N ALA A 41 11.22 17.03 -14.51
CA ALA A 41 12.05 16.74 -13.34
C ALA A 41 13.53 16.50 -13.73
N ASP A 42 14.41 16.50 -12.76
CA ASP A 42 15.77 15.97 -12.91
C ASP A 42 15.71 14.43 -12.89
N TYR A 43 15.68 13.85 -14.09
CA TYR A 43 15.57 12.39 -14.24
C TYR A 43 16.89 11.65 -14.02
N ASP A 44 18.01 12.33 -14.19
CA ASP A 44 19.34 11.73 -14.06
C ASP A 44 19.75 11.65 -12.58
N GLY A 45 19.31 12.63 -11.77
CA GLY A 45 19.38 12.61 -10.31
C GLY A 45 18.29 11.82 -9.61
N ALA A 46 17.43 11.08 -10.34
CA ALA A 46 16.31 10.36 -9.74
C ALA A 46 16.78 9.27 -8.77
N GLU A 47 16.29 9.35 -7.53
CA GLU A 47 16.46 8.31 -6.52
C GLU A 47 15.62 7.09 -6.87
N ARG A 48 16.23 5.90 -6.89
CA ARG A 48 15.59 4.62 -7.15
C ARG A 48 15.52 3.83 -5.86
N TRP A 49 14.37 3.21 -5.60
CA TRP A 49 14.18 2.42 -4.40
C TRP A 49 13.14 1.33 -4.61
N ALA A 50 13.22 0.28 -3.81
CA ALA A 50 12.22 -0.76 -3.71
C ALA A 50 11.70 -0.88 -2.27
N GLY A 51 10.43 -1.19 -2.11
CA GLY A 51 9.79 -1.37 -0.81
C GLY A 51 8.82 -2.54 -0.83
N LEU A 52 8.66 -3.18 0.33
CA LEU A 52 7.69 -4.26 0.49
C LEU A 52 6.27 -3.69 0.53
N ARG A 53 5.37 -4.33 -0.18
CA ARG A 53 3.95 -3.99 -0.16
C ARG A 53 3.20 -5.03 0.65
N PRO A 54 2.51 -4.65 1.75
CA PRO A 54 1.73 -5.58 2.55
C PRO A 54 0.45 -5.94 1.79
N MET A 55 0.50 -7.05 1.09
CA MET A 55 -0.57 -7.52 0.22
C MET A 55 -1.07 -8.88 0.67
N MET A 56 -2.39 -9.05 0.74
CA MET A 56 -3.00 -10.35 1.00
C MET A 56 -3.20 -11.10 -0.32
N PRO A 57 -3.08 -12.44 -0.34
CA PRO A 57 -3.34 -13.23 -1.54
C PRO A 57 -4.74 -13.00 -2.13
N SER A 58 -5.72 -12.74 -1.28
CA SER A 58 -7.10 -12.42 -1.68
C SER A 58 -7.28 -10.99 -2.18
N SER A 59 -6.25 -10.15 -2.09
CA SER A 59 -6.32 -8.68 -2.29
C SER A 59 -7.27 -7.94 -1.33
N VAL A 60 -7.87 -8.65 -0.36
CA VAL A 60 -8.75 -8.08 0.66
C VAL A 60 -7.93 -7.83 1.92
N PRO A 61 -7.95 -6.62 2.50
CA PRO A 61 -7.22 -6.34 3.73
C PRO A 61 -7.75 -7.14 4.91
N VAL A 62 -6.90 -7.32 5.92
CA VAL A 62 -7.28 -7.96 7.17
C VAL A 62 -7.57 -6.86 8.19
N ILE A 63 -8.84 -6.72 8.57
CA ILE A 63 -9.30 -5.75 9.57
C ILE A 63 -10.11 -6.52 10.62
N GLY A 64 -9.71 -6.50 11.88
CA GLY A 64 -10.50 -7.17 12.93
C GLY A 64 -9.69 -7.68 14.10
N ARG A 65 -10.37 -8.41 14.98
CA ARG A 65 -9.78 -9.03 16.16
C ARG A 65 -9.25 -10.43 15.86
N THR A 66 -8.16 -10.78 16.50
CA THR A 66 -7.68 -12.17 16.45
C THR A 66 -8.40 -13.01 17.52
N LYS A 67 -8.65 -14.27 17.22
CA LYS A 67 -9.15 -15.23 18.23
C LYS A 67 -8.10 -15.58 19.28
N LYS A 68 -6.83 -15.63 18.87
CA LYS A 68 -5.73 -16.05 19.75
C LYS A 68 -5.37 -15.00 20.81
N TYR A 69 -5.48 -13.70 20.45
CA TYR A 69 -5.10 -12.60 21.36
C TYR A 69 -6.24 -11.58 21.42
N ALA A 70 -6.97 -11.56 22.52
CA ALA A 70 -8.17 -10.71 22.67
C ALA A 70 -7.88 -9.20 22.61
N ASN A 71 -6.65 -8.80 22.90
CA ASN A 71 -6.18 -7.41 22.88
C ASN A 71 -5.48 -7.02 21.56
N LEU A 72 -5.43 -7.91 20.56
CA LEU A 72 -4.81 -7.64 19.27
C LEU A 72 -5.87 -7.38 18.21
N LEU A 73 -5.83 -6.18 17.62
CA LEU A 73 -6.56 -5.81 16.42
C LEU A 73 -5.59 -5.72 15.25
N LEU A 74 -6.02 -6.22 14.10
CA LEU A 74 -5.31 -6.15 12.85
C LEU A 74 -5.95 -5.06 11.98
N ASN A 75 -5.10 -4.33 11.24
CA ASN A 75 -5.48 -3.39 10.20
C ASN A 75 -4.34 -3.35 9.18
N THR A 76 -4.29 -4.33 8.30
CA THR A 76 -3.14 -4.56 7.41
C THR A 76 -3.54 -5.21 6.08
N GLY A 77 -2.57 -5.36 5.19
CA GLY A 77 -2.80 -6.08 3.93
C GLY A 77 -3.52 -5.28 2.86
N HIS A 78 -3.54 -3.95 2.94
CA HIS A 78 -4.27 -3.06 2.02
C HIS A 78 -3.66 -2.94 0.62
N GLY A 79 -2.52 -3.58 0.37
CA GLY A 79 -1.88 -3.60 -0.95
C GLY A 79 -1.59 -2.20 -1.48
N HIS A 80 -2.07 -1.93 -2.70
CA HIS A 80 -1.87 -0.63 -3.37
C HIS A 80 -2.92 0.42 -3.03
N VAL A 81 -3.99 0.07 -2.33
CA VAL A 81 -5.11 0.96 -2.00
C VAL A 81 -5.10 1.45 -0.55
N GLY A 82 -4.04 1.16 0.21
CA GLY A 82 -3.96 1.49 1.63
C GLY A 82 -4.17 2.97 1.95
N TRP A 83 -3.61 3.86 1.14
CA TRP A 83 -3.84 5.30 1.30
C TRP A 83 -5.31 5.66 1.11
N THR A 84 -5.93 5.19 0.04
CA THR A 84 -7.35 5.45 -0.28
C THR A 84 -8.28 4.91 0.80
N MET A 85 -7.98 3.74 1.34
CA MET A 85 -8.80 3.08 2.36
C MET A 85 -8.50 3.55 3.79
N SER A 86 -7.49 4.37 4.01
CA SER A 86 -6.96 4.68 5.36
C SER A 86 -8.03 5.23 6.32
N CYS A 87 -8.85 6.17 5.88
CA CYS A 87 -9.90 6.75 6.72
C CYS A 87 -10.99 5.73 7.04
N GLY A 88 -11.46 4.96 6.05
CA GLY A 88 -12.47 3.94 6.24
C GLY A 88 -12.01 2.80 7.14
N SER A 89 -10.84 2.23 6.86
CA SER A 89 -10.27 1.15 7.68
C SER A 89 -9.94 1.61 9.10
N GLY A 90 -9.45 2.85 9.25
CA GLY A 90 -9.22 3.46 10.55
C GLY A 90 -10.51 3.63 11.35
N LYS A 91 -11.61 4.06 10.72
CA LYS A 91 -12.93 4.15 11.38
C LYS A 91 -13.42 2.79 11.84
N VAL A 92 -13.34 1.76 10.97
CA VAL A 92 -13.74 0.39 11.32
C VAL A 92 -12.97 -0.12 12.53
N VAL A 93 -11.63 0.00 12.53
CA VAL A 93 -10.79 -0.44 13.66
C VAL A 93 -11.13 0.31 14.94
N THR A 94 -11.39 1.61 14.84
CA THR A 94 -11.79 2.43 16.00
C THR A 94 -13.12 1.97 16.57
N ASP A 95 -14.12 1.69 15.74
CA ASP A 95 -15.41 1.20 16.19
C ASP A 95 -15.28 -0.17 16.87
N LEU A 96 -14.51 -1.08 16.26
CA LEU A 96 -14.22 -2.40 16.84
C LEU A 96 -13.48 -2.28 18.19
N LEU A 97 -12.53 -1.35 18.32
CA LEU A 97 -11.79 -1.10 19.55
C LEU A 97 -12.72 -0.61 20.67
N LEU A 98 -13.57 0.34 20.33
CA LEU A 98 -14.52 0.97 21.26
C LEU A 98 -15.80 0.16 21.46
N LYS A 99 -15.90 -1.03 20.86
CA LYS A 99 -17.11 -1.88 20.87
C LYS A 99 -18.37 -1.15 20.39
N LYS A 100 -18.22 -0.26 19.43
CA LYS A 100 -19.32 0.43 18.75
C LYS A 100 -19.82 -0.37 17.56
N PRO A 101 -21.08 -0.20 17.14
CA PRO A 101 -21.55 -0.74 15.87
C PRO A 101 -20.74 -0.18 14.71
N VAL A 102 -20.35 -1.04 13.76
CA VAL A 102 -19.73 -0.63 12.52
C VAL A 102 -20.83 -0.29 11.52
N GLU A 103 -20.99 0.97 11.19
CA GLU A 103 -22.06 1.45 10.30
C GLU A 103 -21.81 1.18 8.82
N MET A 104 -20.53 0.99 8.44
CA MET A 104 -20.16 0.69 7.07
C MET A 104 -20.42 -0.78 6.73
N ASN A 105 -20.78 -1.06 5.47
CA ASN A 105 -20.78 -2.43 4.98
C ASN A 105 -19.34 -2.97 4.96
N THR A 106 -19.09 -3.96 5.79
CA THR A 106 -17.78 -4.60 5.95
C THR A 106 -17.83 -6.09 5.61
N GLU A 107 -18.80 -6.50 4.82
CA GLU A 107 -18.94 -7.88 4.36
C GLU A 107 -17.64 -8.31 3.64
N GLY A 108 -17.08 -9.43 4.08
CA GLY A 108 -15.82 -9.96 3.57
C GLY A 108 -14.55 -9.21 4.02
N LEU A 109 -14.66 -8.08 4.72
CA LEU A 109 -13.51 -7.29 5.19
C LEU A 109 -13.12 -7.60 6.63
N ILE A 110 -14.08 -7.91 7.49
CA ILE A 110 -13.79 -8.16 8.90
C ILE A 110 -13.24 -9.56 9.11
N PHE A 111 -12.03 -9.60 9.64
CA PHE A 111 -11.38 -10.83 10.03
C PHE A 111 -11.95 -11.37 11.33
N THR A 112 -12.44 -12.61 11.30
CA THR A 112 -13.04 -13.31 12.44
C THR A 112 -12.28 -14.58 12.83
N GLY A 113 -11.05 -14.73 12.32
CA GLY A 113 -10.23 -15.92 12.43
C GLY A 113 -9.40 -16.10 13.69
#